data_eee03ea9cbebc013660ca43a494b71f4
#
_entry.id   eee03ea9cbebc013660ca43a494b71f4
#
_cell.length_a   1.000
_cell.length_b   1.000
_cell.length_c   1.000
_cell.angle_alpha   90.00
_cell.angle_beta   90.00
_cell.angle_gamma   90.00
#
_symmetry.space_group_name_H-M   'P 1'
#
loop_
_entity.id
_entity.type
_entity.pdbx_description
1 polymer ?
#
loop_
_entity_poly.entity_id
_entity_poly.type
_entity_poly.pdbx_seq_one_letter_code
_entity_poly.pdbx_strand_id
1 'polypeptide(L)'
;MFHLKLKDTLKHSIATVTSHMDSFVYNPGRDYSRIRKLSPDHVISFLISQGASSTKCEFLDFFQMSEDLPSISALNQRRSQMMPEALEAVFHEFTSSSEKLELSKQEQQYQYIAADGSTTSFFSFSKYSSDDYFISEGHSASGFYSIHINAFYDINKRIYTDAILQSAHKKDEFLAFCQLVDRHIPHPDQRTIFIGDRGYCSYNNMAHVIEKEQYFVFRTKDITSKGLIGNFVFPDSDTFDITVDVTLTRSHRKSIKIKDGFYRRYVDQAASFDYIKYGSEDTYDLTFRIVRFPISEDTYECLVTNLPEKNFPVEKLKEIYNSRWGIESSFRKLKYTIGLSHYHSYKPDFIKQEIWAKFIAYNATELLVAHTVVVHGKRKYSYKVNFTLAAHICSCLLYTSPSPRDYAAS
;
A
#
# COMPACT_ATOMS: atom_id res chain seq x y z
N MET A 1 -18.26 -5.96 -22.01
CA MET A 1 -18.54 -4.85 -21.06
C MET A 1 -17.51 -4.93 -19.93
N PHE A 2 -16.83 -3.82 -19.54
CA PHE A 2 -15.68 -3.83 -18.61
C PHE A 2 -16.01 -4.43 -17.22
N HIS A 3 -17.14 -4.04 -16.61
CA HIS A 3 -17.54 -4.52 -15.29
C HIS A 3 -17.70 -6.05 -15.22
N LEU A 4 -18.11 -6.72 -16.29
CA LEU A 4 -18.19 -8.19 -16.34
C LEU A 4 -16.77 -8.79 -16.33
N LYS A 5 -15.85 -8.24 -17.12
CA LYS A 5 -14.45 -8.67 -17.11
C LYS A 5 -13.82 -8.49 -15.73
N LEU A 6 -14.06 -7.35 -15.08
CA LEU A 6 -13.57 -7.07 -13.74
C LEU A 6 -14.09 -8.09 -12.72
N LYS A 7 -15.40 -8.39 -12.78
CA LYS A 7 -16.04 -9.43 -11.96
C LYS A 7 -15.44 -10.81 -12.19
N ASP A 8 -15.25 -11.19 -13.45
CA ASP A 8 -14.67 -12.49 -13.81
C ASP A 8 -13.22 -12.59 -13.38
N THR A 9 -12.44 -11.50 -13.49
CA THR A 9 -11.06 -11.43 -12.99
C THR A 9 -11.02 -11.63 -11.47
N LEU A 10 -11.88 -10.94 -10.70
CA LEU A 10 -11.93 -11.13 -9.26
C LEU A 10 -12.32 -12.56 -8.87
N LYS A 11 -13.35 -13.12 -9.53
CA LYS A 11 -13.74 -14.52 -9.30
C LYS A 11 -12.62 -15.50 -9.62
N HIS A 12 -11.91 -15.28 -10.72
CA HIS A 12 -10.77 -16.10 -11.09
C HIS A 12 -9.65 -16.01 -10.05
N SER A 13 -9.32 -14.81 -9.58
CA SER A 13 -8.30 -14.61 -8.54
C SER A 13 -8.66 -15.32 -7.23
N ILE A 14 -9.93 -15.25 -6.82
CA ILE A 14 -10.43 -16.01 -5.66
C ILE A 14 -10.29 -17.52 -5.91
N ALA A 15 -10.71 -18.01 -7.07
CA ALA A 15 -10.65 -19.43 -7.42
C ALA A 15 -9.19 -19.95 -7.45
N THR A 16 -8.27 -19.16 -7.99
CA THR A 16 -6.82 -19.49 -8.01
C THR A 16 -6.29 -19.71 -6.60
N VAL A 17 -6.57 -18.81 -5.67
CA VAL A 17 -6.11 -18.92 -4.28
C VAL A 17 -6.81 -20.08 -3.55
N THR A 18 -8.12 -20.22 -3.72
CA THR A 18 -8.89 -21.27 -3.04
C THR A 18 -8.60 -22.68 -3.56
N SER A 19 -8.08 -22.83 -4.78
CA SER A 19 -7.58 -24.10 -5.29
C SER A 19 -6.34 -24.63 -4.52
N HIS A 20 -5.63 -23.74 -3.81
CA HIS A 20 -4.48 -24.05 -2.98
C HIS A 20 -4.76 -23.77 -1.49
N MET A 21 -6.02 -23.95 -1.06
CA MET A 21 -6.48 -23.51 0.27
C MET A 21 -5.69 -24.14 1.42
N ASP A 22 -5.15 -25.34 1.26
CA ASP A 22 -4.31 -25.99 2.28
C ASP A 22 -3.07 -25.16 2.67
N SER A 23 -2.58 -24.29 1.81
CA SER A 23 -1.46 -23.37 2.09
C SER A 23 -1.89 -22.15 2.93
N PHE A 24 -3.18 -21.90 3.08
CA PHE A 24 -3.75 -20.71 3.72
C PHE A 24 -4.66 -21.04 4.91
N VAL A 25 -4.55 -22.23 5.49
CA VAL A 25 -5.31 -22.66 6.66
C VAL A 25 -4.42 -22.98 7.85
N TYR A 26 -4.95 -22.84 9.06
CA TYR A 26 -4.18 -23.15 10.27
C TYR A 26 -3.91 -24.65 10.43
N ASN A 27 -4.78 -25.53 9.93
CA ASN A 27 -4.61 -26.98 10.00
C ASN A 27 -4.77 -27.61 8.60
N PRO A 28 -3.68 -27.69 7.79
CA PRO A 28 -3.71 -28.33 6.46
C PRO A 28 -4.26 -29.75 6.51
N GLY A 29 -5.02 -30.14 5.48
CA GLY A 29 -5.68 -31.45 5.40
C GLY A 29 -6.90 -31.62 6.30
N ARG A 30 -7.16 -30.71 7.23
CA ARG A 30 -8.33 -30.73 8.13
C ARG A 30 -9.30 -29.58 7.86
N ASP A 31 -8.78 -28.37 7.86
CA ASP A 31 -9.58 -27.16 7.66
C ASP A 31 -9.98 -27.08 6.18
N TYR A 32 -11.23 -26.75 5.92
CA TYR A 32 -11.82 -26.73 4.58
C TYR A 32 -11.76 -28.07 3.80
N SER A 33 -11.33 -29.17 4.40
CA SER A 33 -11.28 -30.47 3.74
C SER A 33 -12.65 -31.07 3.40
N ARG A 34 -13.71 -30.65 4.09
CA ARG A 34 -15.07 -31.10 3.86
C ARG A 34 -15.89 -30.07 3.13
N ILE A 35 -16.66 -30.50 2.13
CA ILE A 35 -17.64 -29.66 1.46
C ILE A 35 -18.71 -29.21 2.46
N ARG A 36 -18.87 -27.93 2.64
CA ARG A 36 -19.86 -27.29 3.51
C ARG A 36 -20.55 -26.17 2.73
N LYS A 37 -21.70 -25.67 3.24
CA LYS A 37 -22.42 -24.53 2.64
C LYS A 37 -21.53 -23.27 2.45
N LEU A 38 -20.59 -23.03 3.36
CA LEU A 38 -19.60 -21.98 3.28
C LEU A 38 -18.27 -22.56 2.80
N SER A 39 -18.03 -22.52 1.50
CA SER A 39 -16.74 -22.79 0.87
C SER A 39 -15.77 -21.63 1.12
N PRO A 40 -14.45 -21.80 0.88
CA PRO A 40 -13.47 -20.71 1.03
C PRO A 40 -13.83 -19.50 0.17
N ASP A 41 -14.22 -19.71 -1.09
CA ASP A 41 -14.62 -18.67 -2.04
C ASP A 41 -15.86 -17.89 -1.58
N HIS A 42 -16.86 -18.56 -0.98
CA HIS A 42 -18.00 -17.86 -0.36
C HIS A 42 -17.56 -16.96 0.80
N VAL A 43 -16.67 -17.44 1.68
CA VAL A 43 -16.17 -16.64 2.81
C VAL A 43 -15.37 -15.43 2.33
N ILE A 44 -14.44 -15.62 1.39
CA ILE A 44 -13.63 -14.54 0.82
C ILE A 44 -14.53 -13.52 0.10
N SER A 45 -15.43 -13.98 -0.77
CA SER A 45 -16.35 -13.11 -1.49
C SER A 45 -17.22 -12.29 -0.55
N PHE A 46 -17.75 -12.92 0.52
CA PHE A 46 -18.51 -12.20 1.53
C PHE A 46 -17.68 -11.12 2.22
N LEU A 47 -16.45 -11.43 2.66
CA LEU A 47 -15.58 -10.45 3.31
C LEU A 47 -15.28 -9.24 2.42
N ILE A 48 -15.06 -9.45 1.12
CA ILE A 48 -14.85 -8.37 0.15
C ILE A 48 -16.12 -7.52 -0.03
N SER A 49 -17.30 -8.13 0.04
CA SER A 49 -18.59 -7.44 -0.12
C SER A 49 -19.01 -6.62 1.10
N GLN A 50 -18.44 -6.89 2.28
CA GLN A 50 -18.83 -6.23 3.53
C GLN A 50 -18.67 -4.70 3.42
N GLY A 51 -19.66 -3.97 3.91
CA GLY A 51 -19.67 -2.52 4.03
C GLY A 51 -19.45 -2.03 5.46
N ALA A 52 -20.37 -1.21 5.95
CA ALA A 52 -20.36 -0.65 7.30
C ALA A 52 -21.65 -1.00 8.10
N SER A 53 -22.47 -1.91 7.58
CA SER A 53 -23.69 -2.39 8.24
C SER A 53 -23.36 -3.54 9.22
N SER A 54 -24.36 -4.06 9.92
CA SER A 54 -24.12 -5.22 10.79
C SER A 54 -23.82 -6.47 9.94
N THR A 55 -22.92 -7.32 10.43
CA THR A 55 -22.59 -8.59 9.77
C THR A 55 -23.82 -9.40 9.38
N LYS A 56 -24.86 -9.39 10.24
CA LYS A 56 -26.09 -10.14 9.99
C LYS A 56 -26.87 -9.58 8.79
N CYS A 57 -27.02 -8.27 8.69
CA CYS A 57 -27.71 -7.65 7.56
C CYS A 57 -26.97 -7.92 6.26
N GLU A 58 -25.65 -7.67 6.25
CA GLU A 58 -24.82 -7.87 5.06
C GLU A 58 -24.78 -9.35 4.63
N PHE A 59 -24.83 -10.29 5.58
CA PHE A 59 -24.87 -11.71 5.30
C PHE A 59 -26.21 -12.13 4.67
N LEU A 60 -27.33 -11.55 5.15
CA LEU A 60 -28.65 -11.75 4.54
C LEU A 60 -28.69 -11.22 3.11
N ASP A 61 -28.16 -10.03 2.89
CA ASP A 61 -28.10 -9.42 1.56
C ASP A 61 -27.22 -10.21 0.60
N PHE A 62 -26.04 -10.66 1.05
CA PHE A 62 -25.11 -11.45 0.24
C PHE A 62 -25.72 -12.76 -0.24
N PHE A 63 -26.48 -13.45 0.62
CA PHE A 63 -27.18 -14.68 0.28
C PHE A 63 -28.60 -14.44 -0.25
N GLN A 64 -28.97 -13.19 -0.59
CA GLN A 64 -30.27 -12.82 -1.18
C GLN A 64 -31.46 -13.35 -0.37
N MET A 65 -31.35 -13.30 0.98
CA MET A 65 -32.39 -13.78 1.92
C MET A 65 -32.86 -15.22 1.66
N SER A 66 -31.97 -16.09 1.18
CA SER A 66 -32.26 -17.50 0.92
C SER A 66 -32.75 -18.20 2.20
N GLU A 67 -33.72 -19.12 2.07
CA GLU A 67 -34.21 -19.95 3.19
C GLU A 67 -33.13 -20.87 3.76
N ASP A 68 -32.12 -21.25 2.95
CA ASP A 68 -31.03 -22.16 3.32
C ASP A 68 -29.76 -21.41 3.75
N LEU A 69 -29.91 -20.37 4.56
CA LEU A 69 -28.81 -19.54 5.05
C LEU A 69 -27.92 -20.30 6.05
N PRO A 70 -26.57 -20.22 5.87
CA PRO A 70 -25.64 -20.61 6.92
C PRO A 70 -25.77 -19.68 8.14
N SER A 71 -25.43 -20.15 9.34
CA SER A 71 -25.41 -19.30 10.53
C SER A 71 -24.18 -18.40 10.57
N ILE A 72 -24.27 -17.25 11.24
CA ILE A 72 -23.11 -16.38 11.54
C ILE A 72 -22.05 -17.12 12.35
N SER A 73 -22.47 -18.05 13.23
CA SER A 73 -21.52 -18.93 13.95
C SER A 73 -20.71 -19.80 12.98
N ALA A 74 -21.36 -20.37 11.95
CA ALA A 74 -20.67 -21.14 10.92
C ALA A 74 -19.69 -20.26 10.11
N LEU A 75 -20.06 -19.01 9.78
CA LEU A 75 -19.16 -18.05 9.13
C LEU A 75 -17.92 -17.82 9.99
N ASN A 76 -18.09 -17.49 11.27
CA ASN A 76 -16.98 -17.24 12.18
C ASN A 76 -16.08 -18.46 12.37
N GLN A 77 -16.67 -19.65 12.42
CA GLN A 77 -15.92 -20.90 12.46
C GLN A 77 -15.07 -21.11 11.20
N ARG A 78 -15.65 -20.84 10.03
CA ARG A 78 -14.90 -20.94 8.76
C ARG A 78 -13.80 -19.88 8.67
N ARG A 79 -14.08 -18.62 9.04
CA ARG A 79 -13.07 -17.56 9.13
C ARG A 79 -11.91 -17.92 10.04
N SER A 80 -12.18 -18.58 11.20
CA SER A 80 -11.11 -18.97 12.13
C SER A 80 -10.21 -20.12 11.63
N GLN A 81 -10.58 -20.77 10.55
CA GLN A 81 -9.79 -21.80 9.89
C GLN A 81 -8.85 -21.20 8.82
N MET A 82 -9.16 -20.00 8.33
CA MET A 82 -8.44 -19.31 7.26
C MET A 82 -7.44 -18.31 7.84
N MET A 83 -6.19 -18.37 7.39
CA MET A 83 -5.18 -17.36 7.70
C MET A 83 -5.45 -16.05 6.94
N PRO A 84 -5.08 -14.87 7.48
CA PRO A 84 -5.19 -13.59 6.78
C PRO A 84 -4.50 -13.56 5.42
N GLU A 85 -3.42 -14.33 5.27
CA GLU A 85 -2.61 -14.46 4.06
C GLU A 85 -3.40 -14.98 2.85
N ALA A 86 -4.54 -15.65 3.08
CA ALA A 86 -5.46 -16.02 1.99
C ALA A 86 -6.03 -14.79 1.28
N LEU A 87 -6.46 -13.78 2.05
CA LEU A 87 -6.98 -12.51 1.50
C LEU A 87 -5.85 -11.66 0.90
N GLU A 88 -4.66 -11.68 1.50
CA GLU A 88 -3.45 -11.07 0.94
C GLU A 88 -3.12 -11.68 -0.43
N ALA A 89 -3.11 -13.00 -0.54
CA ALA A 89 -2.88 -13.69 -1.81
C ALA A 89 -3.93 -13.34 -2.87
N VAL A 90 -5.21 -13.26 -2.50
CA VAL A 90 -6.27 -12.80 -3.42
C VAL A 90 -6.04 -11.35 -3.84
N PHE A 91 -5.60 -10.47 -2.93
CA PHE A 91 -5.28 -9.09 -3.27
C PHE A 91 -4.17 -9.01 -4.32
N HIS A 92 -3.07 -9.74 -4.15
CA HIS A 92 -1.96 -9.76 -5.11
C HIS A 92 -2.36 -10.37 -6.44
N GLU A 93 -3.06 -11.51 -6.43
CA GLU A 93 -3.54 -12.16 -7.66
C GLU A 93 -4.51 -11.27 -8.44
N PHE A 94 -5.45 -10.62 -7.74
CA PHE A 94 -6.39 -9.70 -8.36
C PHE A 94 -5.71 -8.46 -8.92
N THR A 95 -4.79 -7.86 -8.17
CA THR A 95 -4.05 -6.66 -8.60
C THR A 95 -3.21 -6.96 -9.85
N SER A 96 -2.45 -8.05 -9.85
CA SER A 96 -1.66 -8.49 -11.01
C SER A 96 -2.54 -8.83 -12.22
N SER A 97 -3.60 -9.61 -12.02
CA SER A 97 -4.51 -10.01 -13.10
C SER A 97 -5.29 -8.84 -13.69
N SER A 98 -5.55 -7.79 -12.89
CA SER A 98 -6.25 -6.58 -13.33
C SER A 98 -5.44 -5.74 -14.33
N GLU A 99 -4.12 -5.85 -14.33
CA GLU A 99 -3.25 -5.16 -15.31
C GLU A 99 -3.58 -5.55 -16.76
N LYS A 100 -4.06 -6.77 -16.98
CA LYS A 100 -4.49 -7.26 -18.28
C LYS A 100 -5.81 -6.64 -18.77
N LEU A 101 -6.55 -5.99 -17.86
CA LEU A 101 -7.83 -5.34 -18.17
C LEU A 101 -7.67 -3.91 -18.69
N GLU A 102 -6.51 -3.31 -18.56
CA GLU A 102 -6.26 -1.93 -18.96
C GLU A 102 -6.36 -1.78 -20.49
N LEU A 103 -7.30 -0.95 -20.92
CA LEU A 103 -7.59 -0.73 -22.35
C LEU A 103 -6.67 0.31 -23.02
N SER A 104 -5.96 1.11 -22.25
CA SER A 104 -5.05 2.13 -22.76
C SER A 104 -3.63 1.81 -22.35
N LYS A 105 -2.88 1.18 -23.24
CA LYS A 105 -1.42 1.24 -23.22
C LYS A 105 -0.99 2.67 -23.59
N GLN A 106 -1.17 3.64 -22.68
CA GLN A 106 -0.24 4.74 -22.68
C GLN A 106 1.09 4.13 -22.28
N GLU A 107 2.05 4.11 -23.21
CA GLU A 107 3.44 3.74 -22.94
C GLU A 107 4.02 4.76 -21.94
N GLN A 108 3.71 4.55 -20.68
CA GLN A 108 4.31 5.33 -19.60
C GLN A 108 5.66 4.72 -19.32
N GLN A 109 6.71 5.49 -19.57
CA GLN A 109 8.10 5.09 -19.29
C GLN A 109 8.33 4.84 -17.79
N TYR A 110 7.53 5.44 -16.90
CA TYR A 110 7.69 5.39 -15.46
C TYR A 110 6.39 5.02 -14.76
N GLN A 111 6.50 4.13 -13.78
CA GLN A 111 5.48 3.86 -12.78
C GLN A 111 5.77 4.71 -11.54
N TYR A 112 4.77 5.41 -11.01
CA TYR A 112 4.91 6.26 -9.81
C TYR A 112 4.24 5.57 -8.63
N ILE A 113 5.05 5.13 -7.67
CA ILE A 113 4.58 4.43 -6.47
C ILE A 113 4.76 5.35 -5.26
N ALA A 114 3.66 5.83 -4.68
CA ALA A 114 3.69 6.52 -3.40
C ALA A 114 3.75 5.51 -2.25
N ALA A 115 4.62 5.78 -1.29
CA ALA A 115 4.70 5.07 -0.02
C ALA A 115 4.12 5.95 1.09
N ASP A 116 3.23 5.39 1.90
CA ASP A 116 2.71 6.07 3.09
C ASP A 116 2.19 5.05 4.12
N GLY A 117 2.15 5.49 5.38
CA GLY A 117 1.65 4.72 6.50
C GLY A 117 0.32 5.24 7.02
N SER A 118 -0.56 4.35 7.45
CA SER A 118 -1.81 4.71 8.09
C SER A 118 -2.17 3.77 9.22
N THR A 119 -2.58 4.32 10.35
CA THR A 119 -3.03 3.51 11.48
C THR A 119 -4.56 3.39 11.47
N THR A 120 -5.06 2.20 11.77
CA THR A 120 -6.47 1.94 12.00
C THR A 120 -6.66 1.32 13.37
N SER A 121 -7.65 1.83 14.10
CA SER A 121 -8.00 1.35 15.44
C SER A 121 -9.17 0.40 15.36
N PHE A 122 -9.19 -0.59 16.24
CA PHE A 122 -10.29 -1.54 16.36
C PHE A 122 -10.59 -1.83 17.82
N PHE A 123 -11.80 -2.28 18.08
CA PHE A 123 -12.19 -2.72 19.41
C PHE A 123 -11.78 -4.17 19.60
N SER A 124 -11.17 -4.49 20.75
CA SER A 124 -10.82 -5.87 21.11
C SER A 124 -10.83 -6.07 22.63
N PHE A 125 -10.58 -7.28 23.05
CA PHE A 125 -10.42 -7.67 24.45
C PHE A 125 -9.06 -8.35 24.63
N SER A 126 -8.43 -8.23 25.81
CA SER A 126 -7.14 -8.87 26.13
C SER A 126 -7.11 -10.38 25.87
N LYS A 127 -8.25 -11.07 26.01
CA LYS A 127 -8.37 -12.50 25.71
C LYS A 127 -8.28 -12.85 24.21
N TYR A 128 -8.41 -11.86 23.30
CA TYR A 128 -8.37 -12.06 21.84
C TYR A 128 -7.17 -11.42 21.19
N SER A 129 -6.57 -10.40 21.82
CA SER A 129 -5.48 -9.64 21.25
C SER A 129 -4.29 -9.62 22.22
N SER A 130 -3.09 -9.78 21.67
CA SER A 130 -1.86 -9.58 22.46
C SER A 130 -1.62 -8.10 22.73
N ASP A 131 -0.75 -7.83 23.70
CA ASP A 131 -0.33 -6.48 24.06
C ASP A 131 0.39 -5.76 22.89
N ASP A 132 0.91 -6.50 21.91
CA ASP A 132 1.52 -5.92 20.70
C ASP A 132 0.58 -4.96 19.94
N TYR A 133 -0.73 -5.16 20.04
CA TYR A 133 -1.74 -4.32 19.38
C TYR A 133 -2.30 -3.19 20.24
N PHE A 134 -2.05 -3.24 21.58
CA PHE A 134 -2.67 -2.33 22.53
C PHE A 134 -1.86 -1.05 22.70
N ILE A 135 -2.48 0.11 22.53
CA ILE A 135 -1.90 1.42 22.84
C ILE A 135 -2.62 1.99 24.06
N SER A 136 -1.87 2.23 25.13
CA SER A 136 -2.39 2.89 26.33
C SER A 136 -2.53 4.39 26.12
N GLU A 137 -3.56 5.00 26.69
CA GLU A 137 -3.75 6.44 26.74
C GLU A 137 -3.11 7.01 28.02
N GLY A 138 -1.89 7.53 27.91
CA GLY A 138 -1.15 8.09 29.02
C GLY A 138 -0.82 7.08 30.12
N HIS A 139 -1.07 7.44 31.39
CA HIS A 139 -0.84 6.57 32.55
C HIS A 139 -2.07 5.76 32.97
N SER A 140 -3.15 5.80 32.21
CA SER A 140 -4.38 5.07 32.52
C SER A 140 -4.36 3.65 31.96
N ALA A 141 -5.16 2.77 32.56
CA ALA A 141 -5.42 1.44 32.01
C ALA A 141 -6.34 1.47 30.75
N SER A 142 -6.85 2.66 30.39
CA SER A 142 -7.64 2.85 29.17
C SER A 142 -6.72 2.93 27.95
N GLY A 143 -7.22 2.44 26.82
CA GLY A 143 -6.47 2.44 25.57
C GLY A 143 -7.29 1.78 24.45
N PHE A 144 -6.63 1.61 23.32
CA PHE A 144 -7.24 1.01 22.13
C PHE A 144 -6.28 0.07 21.42
N TYR A 145 -6.82 -0.86 20.66
CA TYR A 145 -6.04 -1.75 19.82
C TYR A 145 -5.88 -1.14 18.42
N SER A 146 -4.69 -1.29 17.82
CA SER A 146 -4.45 -0.76 16.50
C SER A 146 -3.52 -1.61 15.65
N ILE A 147 -3.69 -1.48 14.33
CA ILE A 147 -2.82 -2.01 13.29
C ILE A 147 -2.29 -0.84 12.47
N HIS A 148 -1.00 -0.85 12.22
CA HIS A 148 -0.36 0.07 11.30
C HIS A 148 -0.25 -0.58 9.92
N ILE A 149 -0.62 0.16 8.89
CA ILE A 149 -0.64 -0.25 7.50
C ILE A 149 0.42 0.57 6.78
N ASN A 150 1.46 -0.07 6.25
CA ASN A 150 2.38 0.54 5.32
C ASN A 150 1.97 0.09 3.92
N ALA A 151 1.74 1.02 2.99
CA ALA A 151 1.20 0.67 1.68
C ALA A 151 1.97 1.34 0.54
N PHE A 152 2.03 0.62 -0.59
CA PHE A 152 2.41 1.14 -1.89
C PHE A 152 1.16 1.40 -2.73
N TYR A 153 1.14 2.57 -3.35
CA TYR A 153 0.02 3.05 -4.15
C TYR A 153 0.50 3.57 -5.50
N ASP A 154 0.02 2.93 -6.57
CA ASP A 154 0.24 3.41 -7.93
C ASP A 154 -0.60 4.66 -8.19
N ILE A 155 0.08 5.79 -8.35
CA ILE A 155 -0.56 7.10 -8.52
C ILE A 155 -1.33 7.18 -9.84
N ASN A 156 -0.79 6.58 -10.88
CA ASN A 156 -1.38 6.64 -12.23
C ASN A 156 -2.61 5.74 -12.32
N LYS A 157 -2.52 4.52 -11.81
CA LYS A 157 -3.61 3.54 -11.79
C LYS A 157 -4.61 3.79 -10.66
N ARG A 158 -4.21 4.55 -9.64
CA ARG A 158 -4.98 4.85 -8.42
C ARG A 158 -5.36 3.62 -7.62
N ILE A 159 -4.52 2.61 -7.61
CA ILE A 159 -4.73 1.36 -6.88
C ILE A 159 -3.58 1.10 -5.90
N TYR A 160 -3.88 0.38 -4.84
CA TYR A 160 -2.84 -0.18 -3.98
C TYR A 160 -2.18 -1.36 -4.69
N THR A 161 -0.85 -1.37 -4.70
CA THR A 161 -0.08 -2.45 -5.33
C THR A 161 0.43 -3.45 -4.30
N ASP A 162 0.70 -2.98 -3.07
CA ASP A 162 1.18 -3.82 -1.99
C ASP A 162 0.97 -3.15 -0.63
N ALA A 163 1.00 -3.94 0.47
CA ALA A 163 0.95 -3.43 1.83
C ALA A 163 1.58 -4.39 2.84
N ILE A 164 2.01 -3.84 3.98
CA ILE A 164 2.45 -4.61 5.16
C ILE A 164 1.64 -4.16 6.37
N LEU A 165 1.06 -5.14 7.06
CA LEU A 165 0.26 -4.93 8.26
C LEU A 165 1.09 -5.24 9.50
N GLN A 166 1.29 -4.24 10.36
CA GLN A 166 2.09 -4.36 11.58
C GLN A 166 1.23 -4.09 12.81
N SER A 167 1.49 -4.81 13.92
CA SER A 167 0.90 -4.44 15.21
C SER A 167 1.48 -3.12 15.71
N ALA A 168 0.75 -2.42 16.57
CA ALA A 168 1.09 -1.08 17.04
C ALA A 168 2.51 -0.96 17.60
N HIS A 169 2.94 -1.95 18.43
CA HIS A 169 4.27 -1.95 19.05
C HIS A 169 5.40 -2.49 18.15
N LYS A 170 5.06 -3.11 17.02
CA LYS A 170 6.03 -3.58 16.02
C LYS A 170 6.04 -2.71 14.75
N LYS A 171 5.56 -1.47 14.88
CA LYS A 171 5.57 -0.52 13.78
C LYS A 171 7.01 -0.14 13.43
N ASP A 172 7.38 -0.44 12.19
CA ASP A 172 8.65 -0.04 11.59
C ASP A 172 8.42 0.30 10.11
N GLU A 173 8.25 1.60 9.83
CA GLU A 173 7.97 2.09 8.47
C GLU A 173 9.19 1.95 7.54
N PHE A 174 10.42 2.06 8.09
CA PHE A 174 11.64 1.91 7.30
C PHE A 174 11.82 0.46 6.83
N LEU A 175 11.71 -0.50 7.76
CA LEU A 175 11.78 -1.92 7.43
C LEU A 175 10.66 -2.34 6.47
N ALA A 176 9.43 -1.87 6.72
CA ALA A 176 8.31 -2.17 5.85
C ALA A 176 8.53 -1.63 4.42
N PHE A 177 9.08 -0.43 4.27
CA PHE A 177 9.43 0.13 2.96
C PHE A 177 10.46 -0.75 2.24
N CYS A 178 11.56 -1.13 2.91
CA CYS A 178 12.57 -2.01 2.33
C CYS A 178 11.97 -3.33 1.86
N GLN A 179 11.15 -3.98 2.69
CA GLN A 179 10.48 -5.23 2.34
C GLN A 179 9.53 -5.08 1.15
N LEU A 180 8.79 -3.96 1.08
CA LEU A 180 7.91 -3.66 -0.05
C LEU A 180 8.70 -3.42 -1.33
N VAL A 181 9.84 -2.70 -1.28
CA VAL A 181 10.75 -2.51 -2.43
C VAL A 181 11.35 -3.84 -2.88
N ASP A 182 11.80 -4.67 -1.94
CA ASP A 182 12.48 -5.94 -2.26
C ASP A 182 11.55 -6.92 -2.98
N ARG A 183 10.28 -6.96 -2.62
CA ARG A 183 9.28 -7.83 -3.25
C ARG A 183 8.56 -7.19 -4.45
N HIS A 184 8.79 -5.89 -4.69
CA HIS A 184 8.22 -5.23 -5.86
C HIS A 184 8.78 -5.79 -7.16
N ILE A 185 7.89 -6.15 -8.07
CA ILE A 185 8.21 -6.64 -9.42
C ILE A 185 7.86 -5.52 -10.39
N PRO A 186 8.84 -4.79 -10.94
CA PRO A 186 8.57 -3.73 -11.91
C PRO A 186 8.03 -4.32 -13.21
N HIS A 187 7.21 -3.56 -13.91
CA HIS A 187 6.80 -3.92 -15.27
C HIS A 187 8.05 -3.96 -16.19
N PRO A 188 8.17 -4.95 -17.10
CA PRO A 188 9.37 -5.12 -17.94
C PRO A 188 9.78 -3.86 -18.73
N ASP A 189 8.80 -3.07 -19.17
CA ASP A 189 9.02 -1.89 -20.02
C ASP A 189 9.00 -0.57 -19.23
N GLN A 190 8.94 -0.61 -17.91
CA GLN A 190 8.84 0.59 -17.06
C GLN A 190 9.88 0.57 -15.95
N ARG A 191 10.34 1.76 -15.57
CA ARG A 191 11.09 1.98 -14.34
C ARG A 191 10.15 2.53 -13.27
N THR A 192 10.35 2.08 -12.03
CA THR A 192 9.54 2.55 -10.91
C THR A 192 10.22 3.75 -10.23
N ILE A 193 9.44 4.78 -9.93
CA ILE A 193 9.84 5.90 -9.08
C ILE A 193 9.07 5.79 -7.77
N PHE A 194 9.78 5.46 -6.68
CA PHE A 194 9.21 5.41 -5.34
C PHE A 194 9.20 6.81 -4.72
N ILE A 195 8.07 7.23 -4.21
CA ILE A 195 7.86 8.57 -3.68
C ILE A 195 7.46 8.45 -2.21
N GLY A 196 8.22 9.07 -1.32
CA GLY A 196 7.98 9.01 0.12
C GLY A 196 8.14 10.37 0.80
N ASP A 197 7.49 10.52 1.94
CA ASP A 197 7.67 11.68 2.79
C ASP A 197 8.97 11.59 3.62
N ARG A 198 9.12 12.49 4.61
CA ARG A 198 10.31 12.53 5.48
C ARG A 198 10.54 11.25 6.27
N GLY A 199 9.48 10.52 6.56
CA GLY A 199 9.53 9.24 7.27
C GLY A 199 10.25 8.15 6.48
N TYR A 200 10.36 8.29 5.17
CA TYR A 200 11.02 7.29 4.31
C TYR A 200 12.43 7.67 3.87
N CYS A 201 12.89 8.88 4.20
CA CYS A 201 14.21 9.37 3.78
C CYS A 201 15.32 8.80 4.67
N SER A 202 15.90 7.66 4.27
CA SER A 202 17.05 7.03 4.91
C SER A 202 18.02 6.47 3.87
N TYR A 203 19.29 6.33 4.24
CA TYR A 203 20.29 5.71 3.35
C TYR A 203 19.92 4.25 3.01
N ASN A 204 19.34 3.50 3.96
CA ASN A 204 18.92 2.12 3.72
C ASN A 204 17.82 2.05 2.66
N ASN A 205 16.78 2.87 2.78
CA ASN A 205 15.69 2.91 1.82
C ASN A 205 16.19 3.32 0.41
N MET A 206 17.10 4.29 0.33
CA MET A 206 17.73 4.69 -0.94
C MET A 206 18.51 3.52 -1.55
N ALA A 207 19.31 2.80 -0.72
CA ALA A 207 20.11 1.67 -1.17
C ALA A 207 19.22 0.54 -1.72
N HIS A 208 18.15 0.14 -1.02
CA HIS A 208 17.21 -0.88 -1.51
C HIS A 208 16.62 -0.51 -2.87
N VAL A 209 16.25 0.75 -3.09
CA VAL A 209 15.72 1.21 -4.38
C VAL A 209 16.79 1.15 -5.48
N ILE A 210 18.02 1.58 -5.17
CA ILE A 210 19.14 1.59 -6.13
C ILE A 210 19.55 0.16 -6.51
N GLU A 211 19.65 -0.75 -5.56
CA GLU A 211 19.99 -2.15 -5.81
C GLU A 211 18.94 -2.89 -6.67
N LYS A 212 17.71 -2.40 -6.67
CA LYS A 212 16.64 -2.84 -7.60
C LYS A 212 16.69 -2.11 -8.95
N GLU A 213 17.71 -1.27 -9.20
CA GLU A 213 17.84 -0.44 -10.41
C GLU A 213 16.62 0.47 -10.65
N GLN A 214 15.98 0.95 -9.58
CA GLN A 214 14.81 1.83 -9.62
C GLN A 214 15.17 3.25 -9.13
N TYR A 215 14.17 4.12 -9.12
CA TYR A 215 14.34 5.53 -8.75
C TYR A 215 13.54 5.86 -7.49
N PHE A 216 14.00 6.88 -6.78
CA PHE A 216 13.28 7.45 -5.64
C PHE A 216 13.19 8.97 -5.70
N VAL A 217 12.16 9.52 -5.06
CA VAL A 217 11.99 10.92 -4.72
C VAL A 217 11.51 11.00 -3.29
N PHE A 218 12.39 11.34 -2.36
CA PHE A 218 12.06 11.47 -0.95
C PHE A 218 12.16 12.90 -0.46
N ARG A 219 11.18 13.34 0.32
CA ARG A 219 11.30 14.58 1.05
C ARG A 219 12.27 14.40 2.20
N THR A 220 13.11 15.43 2.46
CA THR A 220 13.99 15.45 3.63
C THR A 220 13.74 16.69 4.48
N LYS A 221 14.37 16.77 5.65
CA LYS A 221 14.39 17.99 6.45
C LYS A 221 15.26 19.02 5.73
N ASP A 222 14.96 20.31 5.92
CA ASP A 222 15.75 21.40 5.35
C ASP A 222 17.20 21.41 5.86
N ILE A 223 18.09 22.07 5.13
CA ILE A 223 19.54 22.14 5.35
C ILE A 223 19.93 22.65 6.74
N THR A 224 19.11 23.45 7.37
CA THR A 224 19.31 23.97 8.74
C THR A 224 19.12 22.94 9.83
N SER A 225 18.59 21.75 9.48
CA SER A 225 18.29 20.70 10.44
C SER A 225 19.43 19.67 10.56
N LYS A 226 19.54 19.02 11.73
CA LYS A 226 20.42 17.85 11.94
C LYS A 226 19.85 16.58 11.28
N GLY A 227 19.39 16.69 10.02
CA GLY A 227 18.86 15.56 9.26
C GLY A 227 19.93 14.88 8.41
N LEU A 228 19.49 13.97 7.54
CA LEU A 228 20.34 13.19 6.62
C LEU A 228 21.25 14.09 5.78
N ILE A 229 20.76 15.27 5.36
CA ILE A 229 21.50 16.21 4.52
C ILE A 229 22.24 17.29 5.31
N GLY A 230 22.06 17.41 6.62
CA GLY A 230 22.53 18.56 7.43
C GLY A 230 24.04 18.80 7.54
N ASN A 231 24.87 17.90 7.01
CA ASN A 231 26.34 18.03 7.08
C ASN A 231 27.00 18.06 5.69
N PHE A 232 26.26 18.35 4.64
CA PHE A 232 26.81 18.61 3.31
C PHE A 232 27.18 20.09 3.18
N VAL A 233 28.11 20.39 2.27
CA VAL A 233 28.43 21.75 1.89
C VAL A 233 27.45 22.15 0.77
N PHE A 234 26.71 23.20 1.01
CA PHE A 234 25.70 23.69 0.07
C PHE A 234 26.18 24.99 -0.59
N PRO A 235 25.71 25.30 -1.80
CA PRO A 235 25.91 26.64 -2.42
C PRO A 235 25.34 27.74 -1.51
N ASP A 236 25.93 28.92 -1.58
CA ASP A 236 25.41 30.14 -0.95
C ASP A 236 24.20 30.68 -1.75
N SER A 237 23.16 29.88 -1.78
CA SER A 237 21.90 30.16 -2.48
C SER A 237 20.74 29.49 -1.80
N ASP A 238 19.60 30.17 -1.75
CA ASP A 238 18.36 29.60 -1.18
C ASP A 238 17.79 28.45 -2.01
N THR A 239 18.13 28.41 -3.30
CA THR A 239 17.70 27.35 -4.22
C THR A 239 18.87 26.70 -4.89
N PHE A 240 18.90 25.41 -4.95
CA PHE A 240 19.96 24.67 -5.61
C PHE A 240 19.50 23.26 -6.02
N ASP A 241 20.28 22.70 -6.95
CA ASP A 241 20.19 21.31 -7.38
C ASP A 241 21.63 20.79 -7.49
N ILE A 242 22.05 19.95 -6.58
CA ILE A 242 23.42 19.43 -6.51
C ILE A 242 23.44 17.93 -6.44
N THR A 243 24.42 17.32 -7.07
CA THR A 243 24.70 15.89 -6.90
C THR A 243 25.78 15.70 -5.84
N VAL A 244 25.57 14.76 -4.96
CA VAL A 244 26.52 14.38 -3.90
C VAL A 244 26.86 12.91 -3.99
N ASP A 245 28.16 12.63 -3.76
CA ASP A 245 28.70 11.28 -3.67
C ASP A 245 29.05 10.99 -2.20
N VAL A 246 28.53 9.93 -1.67
CA VAL A 246 28.67 9.56 -0.26
C VAL A 246 29.18 8.15 -0.11
N THR A 247 30.29 7.99 0.61
CA THR A 247 30.78 6.67 1.03
C THR A 247 30.27 6.37 2.45
N LEU A 248 29.39 5.42 2.59
CA LEU A 248 28.88 4.92 3.86
C LEU A 248 29.85 3.90 4.45
N THR A 249 30.04 3.91 5.77
CA THR A 249 30.93 2.96 6.48
C THR A 249 30.49 2.77 7.93
N ARG A 250 30.68 1.58 8.47
CA ARG A 250 30.52 1.29 9.92
C ARG A 250 31.87 1.31 10.67
N SER A 251 32.98 1.61 9.98
CA SER A 251 34.33 1.68 10.57
C SER A 251 34.73 3.12 10.89
N HIS A 252 35.28 3.32 12.10
CA HIS A 252 35.89 4.60 12.50
C HIS A 252 37.34 4.76 12.04
N ARG A 253 37.92 3.74 11.37
CA ARG A 253 39.33 3.78 10.95
C ARG A 253 39.56 4.88 9.92
N LYS A 254 40.54 5.74 10.20
CA LYS A 254 40.96 6.83 9.30
C LYS A 254 41.62 6.34 7.99
N SER A 255 42.09 5.07 7.99
CA SER A 255 42.82 4.46 6.86
C SER A 255 41.95 4.02 5.70
N ILE A 256 40.63 4.07 5.81
CA ILE A 256 39.77 3.77 4.67
C ILE A 256 39.97 4.88 3.62
N LYS A 257 40.55 4.49 2.50
CA LYS A 257 40.76 5.38 1.35
C LYS A 257 39.41 5.74 0.74
N ILE A 258 39.05 7.02 0.82
CA ILE A 258 37.88 7.60 0.20
C ILE A 258 38.39 8.43 -0.97
N LYS A 259 37.71 8.38 -2.10
CA LYS A 259 38.05 9.22 -3.28
C LYS A 259 37.93 10.69 -2.90
N ASP A 260 38.84 11.52 -3.39
CA ASP A 260 38.74 12.96 -3.21
C ASP A 260 37.41 13.48 -3.80
N GLY A 261 36.73 14.39 -3.09
CA GLY A 261 35.43 14.92 -3.48
C GLY A 261 34.22 14.14 -2.98
N PHE A 262 34.43 13.01 -2.29
CA PHE A 262 33.34 12.22 -1.70
C PHE A 262 33.14 12.53 -0.24
N TYR A 263 31.88 12.55 0.18
CA TYR A 263 31.52 12.65 1.61
C TYR A 263 31.59 11.29 2.26
N ARG A 264 32.28 11.20 3.41
CA ARG A 264 32.26 10.02 4.25
C ARG A 264 31.15 10.14 5.29
N ARG A 265 30.32 9.11 5.40
CA ARG A 265 29.28 9.02 6.45
C ARG A 265 29.46 7.76 7.27
N TYR A 266 29.50 7.95 8.57
CA TYR A 266 29.46 6.83 9.51
C TYR A 266 28.00 6.42 9.71
N VAL A 267 27.71 5.14 9.50
CA VAL A 267 26.42 4.51 9.80
C VAL A 267 26.54 3.89 11.19
N ASP A 268 25.77 4.44 12.13
CA ASP A 268 25.75 3.96 13.51
C ASP A 268 25.44 2.46 13.58
N GLN A 269 25.97 1.79 14.60
CA GLN A 269 25.76 0.36 14.79
C GLN A 269 24.28 0.02 15.04
N ALA A 270 23.53 0.93 15.66
CA ALA A 270 22.09 0.79 15.86
C ALA A 270 21.24 1.15 14.64
N ALA A 271 21.81 1.81 13.63
CA ALA A 271 21.09 2.17 12.42
C ALA A 271 20.95 0.99 11.46
N SER A 272 19.75 0.74 10.97
CA SER A 272 19.52 -0.26 9.92
C SER A 272 20.22 0.15 8.64
N PHE A 273 21.12 -0.68 8.17
CA PHE A 273 21.73 -0.59 6.83
C PHE A 273 22.17 -1.98 6.38
N ASP A 274 21.51 -2.53 5.38
CA ASP A 274 21.57 -3.96 5.07
C ASP A 274 22.78 -4.33 4.19
N TYR A 275 23.42 -3.34 3.55
CA TYR A 275 24.51 -3.55 2.58
C TYR A 275 25.91 -3.42 3.19
N ILE A 276 26.04 -3.11 4.49
CA ILE A 276 27.32 -3.13 5.20
C ILE A 276 27.18 -4.00 6.44
N LYS A 277 27.92 -5.10 6.47
CA LYS A 277 27.91 -6.02 7.61
C LYS A 277 28.40 -5.34 8.90
N TYR A 278 27.76 -5.70 9.98
CA TYR A 278 28.18 -5.26 11.31
C TYR A 278 29.65 -5.64 11.59
N GLY A 279 30.46 -4.68 12.05
CA GLY A 279 31.87 -4.90 12.37
C GLY A 279 32.82 -5.08 11.17
N SER A 280 32.32 -4.97 9.93
CA SER A 280 33.17 -5.02 8.74
C SER A 280 33.83 -3.67 8.44
N GLU A 281 34.84 -3.68 7.60
CA GLU A 281 35.47 -2.49 7.01
C GLU A 281 34.88 -2.14 5.64
N ASP A 282 33.84 -2.85 5.23
CA ASP A 282 33.17 -2.63 3.96
C ASP A 282 32.60 -1.20 3.89
N THR A 283 32.52 -0.73 2.67
CA THR A 283 31.92 0.59 2.36
C THR A 283 30.82 0.41 1.30
N TYR A 284 29.88 1.34 1.28
CA TYR A 284 28.84 1.42 0.27
C TYR A 284 28.81 2.84 -0.31
N ASP A 285 29.00 2.93 -1.62
CA ASP A 285 29.00 4.22 -2.32
C ASP A 285 27.58 4.54 -2.80
N LEU A 286 27.13 5.74 -2.51
CA LEU A 286 25.79 6.23 -2.79
C LEU A 286 25.87 7.59 -3.47
N THR A 287 25.29 7.71 -4.67
CA THR A 287 25.18 8.98 -5.41
C THR A 287 23.72 9.40 -5.48
N PHE A 288 23.42 10.64 -5.09
CA PHE A 288 22.07 11.20 -5.20
C PHE A 288 22.09 12.72 -5.33
N ARG A 289 20.99 13.28 -5.84
CA ARG A 289 20.77 14.72 -5.93
C ARG A 289 20.07 15.23 -4.68
N ILE A 290 20.41 16.46 -4.28
CA ILE A 290 19.71 17.23 -3.27
C ILE A 290 19.18 18.48 -3.96
N VAL A 291 17.85 18.61 -3.96
CA VAL A 291 17.16 19.70 -4.65
C VAL A 291 16.40 20.52 -3.63
N ARG A 292 16.71 21.83 -3.53
CA ARG A 292 16.04 22.77 -2.62
C ARG A 292 15.34 23.86 -3.42
N PHE A 293 14.05 24.07 -3.12
CA PHE A 293 13.23 25.06 -3.81
C PHE A 293 12.20 25.70 -2.88
N PRO A 294 11.74 26.95 -3.17
CA PRO A 294 10.76 27.62 -2.34
C PRO A 294 9.35 27.02 -2.53
N ILE A 295 8.61 26.95 -1.42
CA ILE A 295 7.16 26.66 -1.39
C ILE A 295 6.37 27.94 -1.15
N SER A 296 6.90 28.87 -0.31
CA SER A 296 6.41 30.21 -0.05
C SER A 296 7.58 31.17 0.19
N GLU A 297 7.31 32.46 0.48
CA GLU A 297 8.35 33.48 0.63
C GLU A 297 9.51 33.08 1.55
N ASP A 298 9.23 32.39 2.69
CA ASP A 298 10.25 32.01 3.67
C ASP A 298 10.29 30.48 3.94
N THR A 299 9.63 29.69 3.11
CA THR A 299 9.55 28.25 3.32
C THR A 299 10.11 27.48 2.14
N TYR A 300 11.03 26.56 2.43
CA TYR A 300 11.68 25.73 1.43
C TYR A 300 11.36 24.25 1.61
N GLU A 301 11.34 23.53 0.51
CA GLU A 301 11.26 22.08 0.47
C GLU A 301 12.55 21.49 -0.08
N CYS A 302 13.02 20.42 0.56
CA CYS A 302 14.19 19.67 0.12
C CYS A 302 13.77 18.27 -0.29
N LEU A 303 14.15 17.89 -1.50
CA LEU A 303 13.99 16.53 -2.02
C LEU A 303 15.37 15.90 -2.23
N VAL A 304 15.43 14.58 -2.05
CA VAL A 304 16.58 13.76 -2.44
C VAL A 304 16.11 12.74 -3.48
N THR A 305 16.94 12.50 -4.51
CA THR A 305 16.57 11.65 -5.64
C THR A 305 17.80 11.11 -6.37
N ASN A 306 17.69 9.93 -7.00
CA ASN A 306 18.67 9.42 -7.96
C ASN A 306 18.23 9.63 -9.43
N LEU A 307 17.17 10.38 -9.67
CA LEU A 307 16.73 10.73 -11.02
C LEU A 307 17.71 11.70 -11.72
N PRO A 308 18.02 11.49 -13.00
CA PRO A 308 18.94 12.36 -13.74
C PRO A 308 18.32 13.74 -13.99
N GLU A 309 19.09 14.83 -13.75
CA GLU A 309 18.65 16.22 -13.89
C GLU A 309 18.10 16.51 -15.29
N LYS A 310 18.80 16.05 -16.33
CA LYS A 310 18.43 16.27 -17.74
C LYS A 310 16.97 15.91 -18.05
N ASN A 311 16.46 14.81 -17.44
CA ASN A 311 15.12 14.29 -17.70
C ASN A 311 14.12 14.74 -16.64
N PHE A 312 14.62 15.15 -15.47
CA PHE A 312 13.82 15.51 -14.29
C PHE A 312 14.33 16.83 -13.68
N PRO A 313 14.05 17.96 -14.35
CA PRO A 313 14.31 19.29 -13.78
C PRO A 313 13.45 19.50 -12.51
N VAL A 314 13.78 20.57 -11.76
CA VAL A 314 13.16 20.88 -10.46
C VAL A 314 11.63 20.92 -10.52
N GLU A 315 11.07 21.54 -11.57
CA GLU A 315 9.61 21.67 -11.76
C GLU A 315 8.94 20.31 -11.87
N LYS A 316 9.55 19.38 -12.62
CA LYS A 316 9.03 18.02 -12.77
C LYS A 316 9.13 17.22 -11.46
N LEU A 317 10.20 17.42 -10.68
CA LEU A 317 10.34 16.81 -9.36
C LEU A 317 9.25 17.30 -8.39
N LYS A 318 8.91 18.62 -8.43
CA LYS A 318 7.79 19.18 -7.67
C LYS A 318 6.47 18.51 -8.03
N GLU A 319 6.18 18.35 -9.32
CA GLU A 319 4.96 17.67 -9.79
C GLU A 319 4.90 16.22 -9.31
N ILE A 320 6.01 15.49 -9.46
CA ILE A 320 6.12 14.10 -9.02
C ILE A 320 5.88 14.01 -7.51
N TYR A 321 6.57 14.83 -6.72
CA TYR A 321 6.41 14.80 -5.27
C TYR A 321 4.99 15.20 -4.83
N ASN A 322 4.41 16.23 -5.43
CA ASN A 322 3.03 16.66 -5.15
C ASN A 322 2.01 15.56 -5.47
N SER A 323 2.27 14.72 -6.47
CA SER A 323 1.37 13.61 -6.80
C SER A 323 1.24 12.57 -5.68
N ARG A 324 2.20 12.52 -4.74
CA ARG A 324 2.17 11.69 -3.52
C ARG A 324 0.88 11.87 -2.71
N TRP A 325 0.29 13.06 -2.69
CA TRP A 325 -0.99 13.31 -2.00
C TRP A 325 -2.13 12.39 -2.47
N GLY A 326 -1.95 11.70 -3.59
CA GLY A 326 -2.86 10.67 -4.08
C GLY A 326 -3.08 9.56 -3.05
N ILE A 327 -2.02 9.08 -2.38
CA ILE A 327 -2.14 8.00 -1.37
C ILE A 327 -2.90 8.47 -0.11
N GLU A 328 -2.67 9.69 0.36
CA GLU A 328 -3.40 10.23 1.51
C GLU A 328 -4.91 10.34 1.22
N SER A 329 -5.23 10.80 0.00
CA SER A 329 -6.61 10.85 -0.49
C SER A 329 -7.21 9.45 -0.62
N SER A 330 -6.41 8.45 -1.02
CA SER A 330 -6.85 7.06 -1.14
C SER A 330 -7.13 6.45 0.24
N PHE A 331 -6.28 6.68 1.24
CA PHE A 331 -6.54 6.25 2.61
C PHE A 331 -7.83 6.83 3.18
N ARG A 332 -8.15 8.10 2.86
CA ARG A 332 -9.42 8.71 3.25
C ARG A 332 -10.61 7.97 2.64
N LYS A 333 -10.57 7.66 1.34
CA LYS A 333 -11.60 6.86 0.67
C LYS A 333 -11.69 5.45 1.25
N LEU A 334 -10.55 4.79 1.48
CA LEU A 334 -10.46 3.45 2.04
C LEU A 334 -11.10 3.41 3.45
N LYS A 335 -10.77 4.38 4.31
CA LYS A 335 -11.30 4.44 5.68
C LYS A 335 -12.79 4.74 5.73
N TYR A 336 -13.24 5.74 5.00
CA TYR A 336 -14.59 6.30 5.19
C TYR A 336 -15.61 5.87 4.14
N THR A 337 -15.17 5.56 2.92
CA THR A 337 -16.09 5.13 1.85
C THR A 337 -16.16 3.61 1.72
N ILE A 338 -15.00 2.96 1.70
CA ILE A 338 -14.93 1.48 1.63
C ILE A 338 -15.18 0.85 3.00
N GLY A 339 -14.98 1.60 4.08
CA GLY A 339 -15.35 1.19 5.44
C GLY A 339 -14.21 0.52 6.21
N LEU A 340 -12.95 0.84 5.94
CA LEU A 340 -11.81 0.33 6.72
C LEU A 340 -11.86 0.72 8.21
N SER A 341 -12.60 1.77 8.59
CA SER A 341 -12.79 2.15 9.99
C SER A 341 -13.92 1.38 10.70
N HIS A 342 -14.61 0.48 10.01
CA HIS A 342 -15.73 -0.30 10.53
C HIS A 342 -15.40 -1.80 10.48
N TYR A 343 -15.00 -2.34 11.61
CA TYR A 343 -14.67 -3.75 11.73
C TYR A 343 -15.83 -4.56 12.34
N HIS A 344 -16.00 -5.79 11.84
CA HIS A 344 -17.06 -6.71 12.27
C HIS A 344 -16.56 -7.73 13.29
N SER A 345 -15.29 -7.63 13.69
CA SER A 345 -14.68 -8.58 14.61
C SER A 345 -13.78 -7.89 15.65
N TYR A 346 -13.41 -8.68 16.67
CA TYR A 346 -12.50 -8.27 17.75
C TYR A 346 -11.15 -9.00 17.69
N LYS A 347 -10.98 -9.97 16.77
CA LYS A 347 -9.77 -10.79 16.67
C LYS A 347 -8.82 -10.16 15.65
N PRO A 348 -7.52 -9.99 15.98
CA PRO A 348 -6.57 -9.39 15.05
C PRO A 348 -6.52 -10.07 13.68
N ASP A 349 -6.55 -11.40 13.61
CA ASP A 349 -6.52 -12.11 12.32
C ASP A 349 -7.78 -11.84 11.48
N PHE A 350 -8.95 -11.73 12.11
CA PHE A 350 -10.15 -11.34 11.40
C PHE A 350 -10.11 -9.88 10.93
N ILE A 351 -9.51 -8.99 11.75
CA ILE A 351 -9.28 -7.60 11.35
C ILE A 351 -8.35 -7.53 10.13
N LYS A 352 -7.25 -8.31 10.13
CA LYS A 352 -6.35 -8.40 8.97
C LYS A 352 -7.06 -8.93 7.72
N GLN A 353 -7.89 -9.97 7.86
CA GLN A 353 -8.74 -10.46 6.75
C GLN A 353 -9.62 -9.32 6.21
N GLU A 354 -10.27 -8.55 7.08
CA GLU A 354 -11.12 -7.43 6.66
C GLU A 354 -10.30 -6.30 6.02
N ILE A 355 -9.10 -6.00 6.49
CA ILE A 355 -8.21 -5.01 5.87
C ILE A 355 -7.89 -5.39 4.43
N TRP A 356 -7.42 -6.62 4.19
CA TRP A 356 -7.12 -7.09 2.83
C TRP A 356 -8.36 -7.11 1.93
N ALA A 357 -9.50 -7.52 2.46
CA ALA A 357 -10.78 -7.48 1.74
C ALA A 357 -11.14 -6.04 1.31
N LYS A 358 -10.88 -5.03 2.17
CA LYS A 358 -11.12 -3.61 1.85
C LYS A 358 -10.15 -3.08 0.79
N PHE A 359 -8.88 -3.53 0.76
CA PHE A 359 -7.95 -3.21 -0.32
C PHE A 359 -8.44 -3.75 -1.67
N ILE A 360 -8.93 -5.00 -1.70
CA ILE A 360 -9.50 -5.60 -2.92
C ILE A 360 -10.72 -4.78 -3.40
N ALA A 361 -11.65 -4.47 -2.49
CA ALA A 361 -12.84 -3.69 -2.80
C ALA A 361 -12.50 -2.27 -3.29
N TYR A 362 -11.48 -1.63 -2.72
CA TYR A 362 -10.97 -0.33 -3.15
C TYR A 362 -10.42 -0.40 -4.58
N ASN A 363 -9.52 -1.35 -4.85
CA ASN A 363 -8.91 -1.51 -6.16
C ASN A 363 -9.97 -1.81 -7.23
N ALA A 364 -10.92 -2.70 -6.95
CA ALA A 364 -12.03 -2.99 -7.86
C ALA A 364 -12.87 -1.74 -8.16
N THR A 365 -13.13 -0.91 -7.14
CA THR A 365 -13.89 0.35 -7.30
C THR A 365 -13.12 1.36 -8.16
N GLU A 366 -11.83 1.59 -7.91
CA GLU A 366 -11.03 2.54 -8.71
C GLU A 366 -10.88 2.06 -10.18
N LEU A 367 -10.69 0.77 -10.40
CA LEU A 367 -10.68 0.20 -11.75
C LEU A 367 -12.02 0.43 -12.48
N LEU A 368 -13.15 0.25 -11.80
CA LEU A 368 -14.46 0.55 -12.36
C LEU A 368 -14.61 2.04 -12.67
N VAL A 369 -14.18 2.92 -11.76
CA VAL A 369 -14.21 4.39 -11.94
C VAL A 369 -13.34 4.81 -13.12
N ALA A 370 -12.14 4.27 -13.26
CA ALA A 370 -11.20 4.59 -14.34
C ALA A 370 -11.77 4.26 -15.73
N HIS A 371 -12.63 3.25 -15.82
CA HIS A 371 -13.26 2.82 -17.08
C HIS A 371 -14.66 3.40 -17.30
N THR A 372 -15.11 4.28 -16.40
CA THR A 372 -16.40 4.95 -16.55
C THR A 372 -16.27 6.10 -17.54
N VAL A 373 -17.03 6.04 -18.65
CA VAL A 373 -17.08 7.12 -19.63
C VAL A 373 -17.98 8.24 -19.09
N VAL A 374 -17.37 9.41 -18.85
CA VAL A 374 -18.12 10.63 -18.50
C VAL A 374 -18.39 11.43 -19.76
N VAL A 375 -19.65 11.50 -20.18
CA VAL A 375 -20.06 12.34 -21.32
C VAL A 375 -20.02 13.80 -20.90
N HIS A 376 -19.08 14.56 -21.47
CA HIS A 376 -18.97 16.00 -21.24
C HIS A 376 -19.95 16.76 -22.12
N GLY A 377 -21.05 17.27 -21.55
CA GLY A 377 -21.87 18.29 -22.19
C GLY A 377 -21.20 19.68 -22.10
N LYS A 378 -21.69 20.68 -22.86
CA LYS A 378 -21.27 22.10 -22.74
C LYS A 378 -21.71 22.65 -21.36
N ARG A 379 -20.94 22.42 -20.32
CA ARG A 379 -21.22 22.88 -18.95
C ARG A 379 -20.02 23.59 -18.35
N LYS A 380 -20.28 24.46 -17.37
CA LYS A 380 -19.28 25.32 -16.69
C LYS A 380 -18.26 24.53 -15.86
N TYR A 381 -18.59 23.29 -15.42
CA TYR A 381 -17.75 22.49 -14.54
C TYR A 381 -17.50 21.10 -15.13
N SER A 382 -16.29 20.56 -14.92
CA SER A 382 -15.95 19.18 -15.24
C SER A 382 -16.65 18.21 -14.30
N TYR A 383 -17.22 17.12 -14.82
CA TYR A 383 -17.77 16.06 -13.99
C TYR A 383 -16.67 15.16 -13.45
N LYS A 384 -16.82 14.79 -12.18
CA LYS A 384 -16.04 13.70 -11.57
C LYS A 384 -16.99 12.58 -11.19
N VAL A 385 -16.56 11.33 -11.35
CA VAL A 385 -17.32 10.18 -10.87
C VAL A 385 -17.44 10.25 -9.35
N ASN A 386 -18.66 10.07 -8.84
CA ASN A 386 -18.87 9.97 -7.41
C ASN A 386 -18.37 8.61 -6.91
N PHE A 387 -17.23 8.62 -6.21
CA PHE A 387 -16.57 7.40 -5.74
C PHE A 387 -17.44 6.59 -4.77
N THR A 388 -18.22 7.24 -3.90
CA THR A 388 -19.13 6.55 -2.95
C THR A 388 -20.21 5.78 -3.69
N LEU A 389 -20.81 6.39 -4.71
CA LEU A 389 -21.80 5.71 -5.56
C LEU A 389 -21.14 4.57 -6.35
N ALA A 390 -19.93 4.79 -6.88
CA ALA A 390 -19.20 3.77 -7.59
C ALA A 390 -18.86 2.57 -6.69
N ALA A 391 -18.46 2.80 -5.44
CA ALA A 391 -18.19 1.74 -4.46
C ALA A 391 -19.46 0.91 -4.16
N HIS A 392 -20.60 1.57 -3.99
CA HIS A 392 -21.87 0.88 -3.79
C HIS A 392 -22.27 0.04 -5.01
N ILE A 393 -22.19 0.62 -6.22
CA ILE A 393 -22.47 -0.10 -7.47
C ILE A 393 -21.49 -1.27 -7.66
N CYS A 394 -20.20 -1.07 -7.36
CA CYS A 394 -19.19 -2.10 -7.47
C CYS A 394 -19.51 -3.29 -6.54
N SER A 395 -19.87 -3.03 -5.29
CA SER A 395 -20.32 -4.05 -4.34
C SER A 395 -21.53 -4.82 -4.88
N CYS A 396 -22.55 -4.14 -5.39
CA CYS A 396 -23.71 -4.80 -6.00
C CYS A 396 -23.31 -5.64 -7.22
N LEU A 397 -22.54 -5.09 -8.16
CA LEU A 397 -22.16 -5.75 -9.41
C LEU A 397 -21.28 -6.99 -9.20
N LEU A 398 -20.35 -6.92 -8.25
CA LEU A 398 -19.40 -8.02 -8.03
C LEU A 398 -20.06 -9.27 -7.43
N TYR A 399 -21.13 -9.09 -6.64
CA TYR A 399 -21.71 -10.19 -5.83
C TYR A 399 -23.11 -10.61 -6.26
N THR A 400 -23.84 -9.81 -7.04
CA THR A 400 -25.13 -10.24 -7.62
C THR A 400 -24.91 -11.17 -8.81
N SER A 401 -25.67 -12.26 -8.88
CA SER A 401 -25.76 -13.04 -10.12
C SER A 401 -26.45 -12.20 -11.20
N PRO A 402 -26.03 -12.28 -12.48
CA PRO A 402 -26.75 -11.59 -13.55
C PRO A 402 -28.21 -12.04 -13.54
N SER A 403 -29.12 -11.08 -13.61
CA SER A 403 -30.54 -11.38 -13.80
C SER A 403 -30.74 -12.09 -15.15
N PRO A 404 -31.71 -13.02 -15.27
CA PRO A 404 -32.07 -13.56 -16.59
C PRO A 404 -32.42 -12.48 -17.63
N ARG A 405 -32.81 -11.28 -17.20
CA ARG A 405 -33.05 -10.12 -18.08
C ARG A 405 -31.78 -9.53 -18.68
N ASP A 406 -30.62 -9.70 -18.02
CA ASP A 406 -29.33 -9.19 -18.50
C ASP A 406 -28.81 -10.01 -19.69
N TYR A 407 -29.26 -11.25 -19.86
CA TYR A 407 -28.97 -12.12 -21.01
C TYR A 407 -29.89 -11.86 -22.20
N ALA A 408 -31.03 -11.20 -21.98
CA ALA A 408 -31.98 -10.90 -23.06
C ALA A 408 -31.71 -9.58 -23.79
N ALA A 409 -30.74 -8.80 -23.32
CA ALA A 409 -30.35 -7.49 -23.83
C ALA A 409 -28.98 -7.47 -24.54
N SER A 410 -28.35 -8.64 -24.75
CA SER A 410 -27.05 -8.80 -25.42
C SER A 410 -27.18 -9.34 -26.83
#